data_9bfe0f8b539899c656e23ea92cc3478b
#
_entry.id   9bfe0f8b539899c656e23ea92cc3478b
#
_cell.length_a   1.000
_cell.length_b   1.000
_cell.length_c   1.000
_cell.angle_alpha   90.00
_cell.angle_beta   90.00
_cell.angle_gamma   90.00
#
_symmetry.space_group_name_H-M   'P 1'
#
loop_
_entity.id
_entity.type
_entity.pdbx_description
1 polymer ?
#
loop_
_entity_poly.entity_id
_entity_poly.type
_entity_poly.pdbx_seq_one_letter_code
_entity_poly.pdbx_strand_id
1 'polypeptide(L)'
;MSDPKPDRILAEESDNPWVKLILWSNEDPLRPANRWNGFMKYLAEESLSTLEPLNLTDEQRLGFMKDWGTDSAEFKRTLPLSGDELEHAKNFFPNETDFRNQLCTTIENHSFSNGLYFRGAFFARPISFENCCFERPVNFYGASFNSAAIFSDSTFSKEVNFADAQFRVAALFDRVTFCREVNFYRQQTDNNFAAIFRKAIFKTMTPRFHGQKFHPGCMFQCVTWPKIPKRNGHKKTEDTIEHALLDEIACYEYIRTQAENIGQLELRKEMIRRELACRAELAEPSFERLLRKAYGWICDHGTSIVRPALALLCIWGFTFLAWRGWAAQEAAVTTWDVLYHTGGRMLPFVGGHAYVEEHTLKAL
;
A
#
# COMPACT_ATOMS: atom_id res chain seq x y z
N MET A 1 -17.64 -4.34 16.54
CA MET A 1 -17.61 -5.78 16.21
C MET A 1 -17.71 -5.85 14.71
N SER A 2 -16.75 -6.46 14.02
CA SER A 2 -16.86 -6.71 12.59
C SER A 2 -17.79 -7.88 12.40
N ASP A 3 -18.75 -7.77 11.51
CA ASP A 3 -19.59 -8.91 11.14
C ASP A 3 -18.70 -10.12 10.78
N PRO A 4 -19.12 -11.35 11.13
CA PRO A 4 -18.36 -12.53 10.73
C PRO A 4 -18.25 -12.54 9.20
N LYS A 5 -17.03 -12.69 8.70
CA LYS A 5 -16.81 -12.82 7.25
C LYS A 5 -17.51 -14.10 6.78
N PRO A 6 -18.22 -14.06 5.66
CA PRO A 6 -18.83 -15.26 5.10
C PRO A 6 -17.75 -16.33 4.84
N ASP A 7 -18.13 -17.59 5.01
CA ASP A 7 -17.26 -18.72 4.69
C ASP A 7 -16.88 -18.68 3.20
N ARG A 8 -15.62 -19.01 2.93
CA ARG A 8 -15.09 -19.05 1.57
C ARG A 8 -15.33 -20.44 0.96
N ILE A 9 -15.77 -20.42 -0.28
CA ILE A 9 -15.95 -21.64 -1.08
C ILE A 9 -14.64 -21.94 -1.80
N LEU A 10 -14.22 -23.21 -1.87
CA LEU A 10 -13.10 -23.59 -2.73
C LEU A 10 -13.45 -23.29 -4.18
N ALA A 11 -12.52 -22.68 -4.92
CA ALA A 11 -12.78 -22.26 -6.29
C ALA A 11 -13.12 -23.46 -7.21
N GLU A 12 -12.48 -24.61 -6.94
CA GLU A 12 -12.68 -25.87 -7.66
C GLU A 12 -14.08 -26.47 -7.42
N GLU A 13 -14.76 -26.11 -6.33
CA GLU A 13 -16.11 -26.56 -5.97
C GLU A 13 -17.19 -25.53 -6.35
N SER A 14 -16.78 -24.42 -6.94
CA SER A 14 -17.69 -23.31 -7.23
C SER A 14 -18.57 -23.58 -8.45
N ASP A 15 -19.85 -23.23 -8.32
CA ASP A 15 -20.78 -23.18 -9.45
C ASP A 15 -20.74 -21.81 -10.18
N ASN A 16 -19.98 -20.83 -9.67
CA ASN A 16 -19.86 -19.53 -10.30
C ASN A 16 -19.20 -19.65 -11.68
N PRO A 17 -19.89 -19.25 -12.76
CA PRO A 17 -19.39 -19.40 -14.13
C PRO A 17 -18.10 -18.62 -14.38
N TRP A 18 -17.93 -17.48 -13.75
CA TRP A 18 -16.71 -16.68 -13.85
C TRP A 18 -15.51 -17.34 -13.18
N VAL A 19 -15.74 -18.02 -12.06
CA VAL A 19 -14.70 -18.83 -11.40
C VAL A 19 -14.29 -20.00 -12.29
N LYS A 20 -15.25 -20.71 -12.86
CA LYS A 20 -14.99 -21.80 -13.82
C LYS A 20 -14.19 -21.31 -15.03
N LEU A 21 -14.55 -20.15 -15.58
CA LEU A 21 -13.82 -19.52 -16.70
C LEU A 21 -12.38 -19.17 -16.32
N ILE A 22 -12.16 -18.63 -15.11
CA ILE A 22 -10.81 -18.34 -14.60
C ILE A 22 -9.98 -19.61 -14.46
N LEU A 23 -10.51 -20.64 -13.82
CA LEU A 23 -9.79 -21.90 -13.63
C LEU A 23 -9.41 -22.51 -14.98
N TRP A 24 -10.37 -22.63 -15.89
CA TRP A 24 -10.13 -23.14 -17.25
C TRP A 24 -9.10 -22.28 -18.02
N SER A 25 -9.13 -20.96 -17.86
CA SER A 25 -8.15 -20.07 -18.50
C SER A 25 -6.74 -20.30 -17.97
N ASN A 26 -6.60 -20.75 -16.71
CA ASN A 26 -5.32 -20.99 -16.07
C ASN A 26 -4.79 -22.42 -16.24
N GLU A 27 -5.53 -23.32 -16.91
CA GLU A 27 -5.04 -24.68 -17.24
C GLU A 27 -3.89 -24.65 -18.26
N ASP A 28 -3.79 -23.61 -19.10
CA ASP A 28 -2.67 -23.43 -20.02
C ASP A 28 -1.63 -22.45 -19.43
N PRO A 29 -0.57 -22.93 -18.77
CA PRO A 29 0.43 -22.09 -18.13
C PRO A 29 1.28 -21.29 -19.13
N LEU A 30 1.31 -21.69 -20.41
CA LEU A 30 2.07 -20.98 -21.45
C LEU A 30 1.29 -19.79 -21.99
N ARG A 31 -0.02 -19.82 -21.94
CA ARG A 31 -0.91 -18.78 -22.47
C ARG A 31 -2.08 -18.47 -21.53
N PRO A 32 -1.83 -18.18 -20.26
CA PRO A 32 -2.88 -18.16 -19.22
C PRO A 32 -3.98 -17.14 -19.44
N ALA A 33 -3.71 -16.05 -20.17
CA ALA A 33 -4.70 -15.03 -20.43
C ALA A 33 -5.44 -15.19 -21.78
N ASN A 34 -5.00 -16.11 -22.66
CA ASN A 34 -5.56 -16.19 -24.02
C ASN A 34 -7.03 -16.59 -24.02
N ARG A 35 -7.41 -17.59 -23.24
CA ARG A 35 -8.79 -18.07 -23.14
C ARG A 35 -9.69 -17.01 -22.52
N TRP A 36 -9.22 -16.36 -21.45
CA TRP A 36 -9.94 -15.25 -20.83
C TRP A 36 -10.14 -14.10 -21.83
N ASN A 37 -9.05 -13.62 -22.43
CA ASN A 37 -9.09 -12.51 -23.37
C ASN A 37 -9.94 -12.83 -24.61
N GLY A 38 -9.83 -14.05 -25.13
CA GLY A 38 -10.64 -14.50 -26.27
C GLY A 38 -12.13 -14.50 -25.96
N PHE A 39 -12.52 -14.92 -24.76
CA PHE A 39 -13.91 -14.86 -24.31
C PHE A 39 -14.38 -13.42 -24.09
N MET A 40 -13.56 -12.56 -23.48
CA MET A 40 -13.88 -11.13 -23.34
C MET A 40 -14.07 -10.46 -24.72
N LYS A 41 -13.24 -10.85 -25.70
CA LYS A 41 -13.38 -10.36 -27.08
C LYS A 41 -14.71 -10.79 -27.71
N TYR A 42 -15.06 -12.07 -27.59
CA TYR A 42 -16.34 -12.59 -28.03
C TYR A 42 -17.52 -11.80 -27.43
N LEU A 43 -17.51 -11.58 -26.10
CA LEU A 43 -18.56 -10.84 -25.41
C LEU A 43 -18.69 -9.39 -25.92
N ALA A 44 -17.55 -8.73 -26.18
CA ALA A 44 -17.54 -7.37 -26.70
C ALA A 44 -18.11 -7.31 -28.13
N GLU A 45 -17.68 -8.22 -29.02
CA GLU A 45 -18.13 -8.30 -30.40
C GLU A 45 -19.65 -8.62 -30.49
N GLU A 46 -20.10 -9.57 -29.66
CA GLU A 46 -21.51 -9.92 -29.57
C GLU A 46 -22.36 -8.77 -29.02
N SER A 47 -21.89 -8.07 -28.01
CA SER A 47 -22.56 -6.90 -27.47
C SER A 47 -22.65 -5.78 -28.48
N LEU A 48 -21.62 -5.57 -29.31
CA LEU A 48 -21.66 -4.60 -30.41
C LEU A 48 -22.69 -4.99 -31.46
N SER A 49 -22.77 -6.26 -31.85
CA SER A 49 -23.72 -6.75 -32.83
C SER A 49 -25.18 -6.56 -32.41
N THR A 50 -25.46 -6.69 -31.11
CA THR A 50 -26.81 -6.44 -30.56
C THR A 50 -27.21 -4.95 -30.55
N LEU A 51 -26.24 -4.04 -30.63
CA LEU A 51 -26.47 -2.60 -30.69
C LEU A 51 -26.60 -2.05 -32.12
N GLU A 52 -26.17 -2.82 -33.12
CA GLU A 52 -26.31 -2.40 -34.56
C GLU A 52 -27.74 -1.99 -34.97
N PRO A 53 -28.80 -2.70 -34.54
CA PRO A 53 -30.17 -2.32 -34.88
C PRO A 53 -30.63 -0.99 -34.25
N LEU A 54 -29.92 -0.48 -33.23
CA LEU A 54 -30.31 0.73 -32.48
C LEU A 54 -29.86 2.04 -33.12
N ASN A 55 -29.30 2.01 -34.35
CA ASN A 55 -28.83 3.21 -35.09
C ASN A 55 -28.02 4.17 -34.18
N LEU A 56 -27.09 3.65 -33.42
CA LEU A 56 -26.22 4.46 -32.56
C LEU A 56 -25.40 5.44 -33.38
N THR A 57 -25.22 6.64 -32.86
CA THR A 57 -24.29 7.61 -33.44
C THR A 57 -22.84 7.10 -33.31
N ASP A 58 -21.93 7.61 -34.16
CA ASP A 58 -20.52 7.24 -34.12
C ASP A 58 -19.90 7.54 -32.75
N GLU A 59 -20.33 8.62 -32.08
CA GLU A 59 -19.88 8.93 -30.68
C GLU A 59 -20.36 7.89 -29.67
N GLN A 60 -21.60 7.42 -29.78
CA GLN A 60 -22.13 6.39 -28.88
C GLN A 60 -21.46 5.05 -29.12
N ARG A 61 -21.19 4.67 -30.39
CA ARG A 61 -20.39 3.49 -30.72
C ARG A 61 -18.98 3.61 -30.18
N LEU A 62 -18.33 4.75 -30.34
CA LEU A 62 -16.98 5.00 -29.84
C LEU A 62 -16.95 4.95 -28.32
N GLY A 63 -17.94 5.51 -27.62
CA GLY A 63 -18.12 5.42 -26.19
C GLY A 63 -18.22 3.98 -25.73
N PHE A 64 -19.09 3.18 -26.34
CA PHE A 64 -19.24 1.78 -26.02
C PHE A 64 -17.95 0.97 -26.25
N MET A 65 -17.27 1.18 -27.37
CA MET A 65 -15.99 0.55 -27.68
C MET A 65 -14.93 0.92 -26.64
N LYS A 66 -14.94 2.16 -26.14
CA LYS A 66 -14.04 2.62 -25.11
C LYS A 66 -14.35 1.99 -23.75
N ASP A 67 -15.63 1.82 -23.41
CA ASP A 67 -16.08 1.16 -22.18
C ASP A 67 -15.66 -0.32 -22.17
N TRP A 68 -15.69 -0.99 -23.30
CA TRP A 68 -15.18 -2.35 -23.45
C TRP A 68 -13.67 -2.42 -23.65
N GLY A 69 -12.99 -1.26 -23.87
CA GLY A 69 -11.56 -1.17 -24.12
C GLY A 69 -11.11 -1.84 -25.42
N THR A 70 -12.02 -1.95 -26.39
CA THR A 70 -11.75 -2.53 -27.71
C THR A 70 -10.74 -1.72 -28.51
N ASP A 71 -10.48 -0.48 -28.11
CA ASP A 71 -9.44 0.40 -28.63
C ASP A 71 -8.02 0.03 -28.16
N SER A 72 -7.90 -0.78 -27.07
CA SER A 72 -6.62 -1.18 -26.50
C SER A 72 -5.79 -2.03 -27.46
N ALA A 73 -4.46 -1.91 -27.36
CA ALA A 73 -3.54 -2.74 -28.14
C ALA A 73 -3.65 -4.22 -27.77
N GLU A 74 -3.94 -4.51 -26.52
CA GLU A 74 -4.15 -5.86 -25.99
C GLU A 74 -5.36 -6.51 -26.60
N PHE A 75 -6.50 -5.81 -26.64
CA PHE A 75 -7.72 -6.31 -27.26
C PHE A 75 -7.51 -6.60 -28.76
N LYS A 76 -6.89 -5.67 -29.49
CA LYS A 76 -6.63 -5.83 -30.94
C LYS A 76 -5.72 -7.01 -31.26
N ARG A 77 -4.77 -7.34 -30.36
CA ARG A 77 -3.85 -8.47 -30.52
C ARG A 77 -4.44 -9.80 -30.04
N THR A 78 -5.53 -9.75 -29.29
CA THR A 78 -6.18 -10.97 -28.79
C THR A 78 -6.73 -11.79 -29.95
N LEU A 79 -6.35 -13.05 -29.97
CA LEU A 79 -6.91 -14.02 -30.93
C LEU A 79 -8.30 -14.46 -30.47
N PRO A 80 -9.25 -14.64 -31.38
CA PRO A 80 -10.54 -15.23 -31.05
C PRO A 80 -10.35 -16.68 -30.56
N LEU A 81 -11.26 -17.16 -29.71
CA LEU A 81 -11.32 -18.57 -29.35
C LEU A 81 -11.63 -19.42 -30.57
N SER A 82 -11.12 -20.63 -30.64
CA SER A 82 -11.60 -21.64 -31.59
C SER A 82 -13.07 -21.98 -31.31
N GLY A 83 -13.77 -22.54 -32.30
CA GLY A 83 -15.18 -22.91 -32.13
C GLY A 83 -15.41 -23.81 -30.90
N ASP A 84 -14.57 -24.82 -30.74
CA ASP A 84 -14.68 -25.75 -29.61
C ASP A 84 -14.38 -25.10 -28.26
N GLU A 85 -13.39 -24.21 -28.19
CA GLU A 85 -13.06 -23.44 -26.98
C GLU A 85 -14.19 -22.44 -26.62
N LEU A 86 -14.81 -21.82 -27.62
CA LEU A 86 -15.92 -20.92 -27.41
C LEU A 86 -17.16 -21.65 -26.88
N GLU A 87 -17.49 -22.81 -27.46
CA GLU A 87 -18.60 -23.63 -26.98
C GLU A 87 -18.31 -24.15 -25.55
N HIS A 88 -17.08 -24.56 -25.28
CA HIS A 88 -16.70 -24.96 -23.93
C HIS A 88 -16.87 -23.80 -22.91
N ALA A 89 -16.42 -22.58 -23.25
CA ALA A 89 -16.58 -21.41 -22.41
C ALA A 89 -18.06 -21.05 -22.19
N LYS A 90 -18.89 -21.12 -23.23
CA LYS A 90 -20.35 -20.86 -23.15
C LYS A 90 -21.04 -21.84 -22.21
N ASN A 91 -20.58 -23.08 -22.14
CA ASN A 91 -21.17 -24.09 -21.24
C ASN A 91 -21.02 -23.74 -19.76
N PHE A 92 -20.12 -22.84 -19.38
CA PHE A 92 -20.06 -22.32 -18.00
C PHE A 92 -21.25 -21.41 -17.69
N PHE A 93 -21.88 -20.83 -18.72
CA PHE A 93 -22.99 -19.86 -18.61
C PHE A 93 -24.27 -20.49 -19.19
N PRO A 94 -25.01 -21.32 -18.44
CA PRO A 94 -26.16 -22.06 -18.95
C PRO A 94 -27.31 -21.15 -19.44
N ASN A 95 -27.36 -19.90 -18.96
CA ASN A 95 -28.29 -18.90 -19.44
C ASN A 95 -27.52 -17.79 -20.14
N GLU A 96 -27.71 -17.62 -21.43
CA GLU A 96 -27.05 -16.56 -22.22
C GLU A 96 -27.25 -15.13 -21.64
N THR A 97 -28.32 -14.92 -20.88
CA THR A 97 -28.59 -13.66 -20.19
C THR A 97 -27.67 -13.42 -19.00
N ASP A 98 -27.04 -14.43 -18.43
CA ASP A 98 -26.24 -14.31 -17.20
C ASP A 98 -24.97 -13.49 -17.42
N PHE A 99 -24.33 -13.61 -18.58
CA PHE A 99 -23.15 -12.78 -18.87
C PHE A 99 -23.48 -11.43 -19.52
N ARG A 100 -24.62 -11.34 -20.22
CA ARG A 100 -25.04 -10.09 -20.90
C ARG A 100 -25.56 -9.04 -19.93
N ASN A 101 -26.27 -9.46 -18.89
CA ASN A 101 -26.93 -8.57 -17.93
C ASN A 101 -26.12 -8.30 -16.67
N GLN A 102 -25.03 -9.05 -16.41
CA GLN A 102 -24.17 -8.80 -15.25
C GLN A 102 -23.31 -7.56 -15.48
N LEU A 103 -23.58 -6.50 -14.73
CA LEU A 103 -22.80 -5.26 -14.75
C LEU A 103 -21.39 -5.44 -14.17
N CYS A 104 -21.17 -6.47 -13.36
CA CYS A 104 -19.90 -6.75 -12.68
C CYS A 104 -19.57 -8.25 -12.76
N THR A 105 -18.31 -8.58 -12.99
CA THR A 105 -17.79 -9.94 -12.87
C THR A 105 -17.52 -10.23 -11.39
N THR A 106 -18.43 -10.95 -10.76
CA THR A 106 -18.40 -11.20 -9.30
C THR A 106 -17.80 -12.57 -9.00
N ILE A 107 -16.68 -12.59 -8.27
CA ILE A 107 -15.90 -13.80 -7.89
C ILE A 107 -15.71 -13.84 -6.37
N GLU A 108 -16.61 -13.25 -5.65
CA GLU A 108 -16.51 -13.02 -4.20
C GLU A 108 -16.55 -14.31 -3.38
N ASN A 109 -15.93 -14.28 -2.20
CA ASN A 109 -15.99 -15.35 -1.21
C ASN A 109 -15.38 -16.69 -1.67
N HIS A 110 -14.30 -16.64 -2.48
CA HIS A 110 -13.64 -17.85 -2.97
C HIS A 110 -12.23 -18.02 -2.42
N SER A 111 -11.79 -19.26 -2.27
CA SER A 111 -10.41 -19.65 -1.98
C SER A 111 -9.80 -20.35 -3.18
N PHE A 112 -8.70 -19.80 -3.68
CA PHE A 112 -7.95 -20.34 -4.82
C PHE A 112 -6.72 -21.07 -4.31
N SER A 113 -6.73 -22.42 -4.43
CA SER A 113 -5.65 -23.30 -4.00
C SER A 113 -4.50 -23.34 -5.03
N ASN A 114 -4.77 -22.95 -6.27
CA ASN A 114 -3.82 -22.92 -7.37
C ASN A 114 -3.33 -21.50 -7.67
N GLY A 115 -2.15 -21.40 -8.34
CA GLY A 115 -1.65 -20.09 -8.82
C GLY A 115 -2.53 -19.56 -9.93
N LEU A 116 -2.75 -18.23 -9.93
CA LEU A 116 -3.51 -17.55 -10.98
C LEU A 116 -2.60 -16.67 -11.82
N TYR A 117 -2.66 -16.87 -13.14
CA TYR A 117 -1.82 -16.18 -14.10
C TYR A 117 -2.67 -15.37 -15.06
N PHE A 118 -2.75 -14.07 -14.81
CA PHE A 118 -3.50 -13.08 -15.61
C PHE A 118 -2.56 -12.14 -16.37
N ARG A 119 -1.38 -12.62 -16.76
CA ARG A 119 -0.41 -11.80 -17.49
C ARG A 119 -1.02 -11.32 -18.81
N GLY A 120 -1.16 -9.98 -18.96
CA GLY A 120 -1.78 -9.37 -20.13
C GLY A 120 -3.27 -9.64 -20.25
N ALA A 121 -3.94 -10.06 -19.17
CA ALA A 121 -5.39 -10.24 -19.16
C ALA A 121 -6.10 -8.89 -19.28
N PHE A 122 -7.20 -8.91 -20.00
CA PHE A 122 -8.05 -7.76 -20.21
C PHE A 122 -9.38 -7.91 -19.48
N PHE A 123 -9.62 -7.02 -18.52
CA PHE A 123 -10.86 -6.96 -17.75
C PHE A 123 -11.70 -5.79 -18.23
N ALA A 124 -12.63 -6.06 -19.15
CA ALA A 124 -13.47 -5.06 -19.78
C ALA A 124 -14.45 -4.41 -18.80
N ARG A 125 -15.01 -5.19 -17.89
CA ARG A 125 -16.03 -4.80 -16.91
C ARG A 125 -15.46 -4.69 -15.52
N PRO A 126 -16.21 -4.10 -14.57
CA PRO A 126 -15.84 -4.17 -13.16
C PRO A 126 -15.65 -5.63 -12.73
N ILE A 127 -14.57 -5.90 -12.00
CA ILE A 127 -14.30 -7.22 -11.45
C ILE A 127 -14.19 -7.14 -9.94
N SER A 128 -14.89 -8.03 -9.24
CA SER A 128 -14.83 -8.15 -7.78
C SER A 128 -14.22 -9.49 -7.37
N PHE A 129 -13.12 -9.40 -6.63
CA PHE A 129 -12.50 -10.48 -5.88
C PHE A 129 -12.67 -10.25 -4.36
N GLU A 130 -13.78 -9.66 -3.94
CA GLU A 130 -14.00 -9.33 -2.54
C GLU A 130 -14.01 -10.59 -1.66
N ASN A 131 -13.36 -10.50 -0.50
CA ASN A 131 -13.24 -11.60 0.47
C ASN A 131 -12.64 -12.89 -0.12
N CYS A 132 -11.78 -12.81 -1.14
CA CYS A 132 -11.09 -13.97 -1.70
C CYS A 132 -9.80 -14.31 -0.94
N CYS A 133 -9.40 -15.57 -0.98
CA CYS A 133 -8.10 -16.05 -0.51
C CYS A 133 -7.30 -16.64 -1.67
N PHE A 134 -6.12 -16.09 -1.90
CA PHE A 134 -5.18 -16.59 -2.89
C PHE A 134 -4.03 -17.28 -2.16
N GLU A 135 -4.02 -18.61 -2.17
CA GLU A 135 -3.05 -19.42 -1.42
C GLU A 135 -1.71 -19.56 -2.14
N ARG A 136 -1.69 -19.32 -3.43
CA ARG A 136 -0.53 -19.41 -4.33
C ARG A 136 -0.24 -18.07 -4.97
N PRO A 137 0.92 -17.92 -5.66
CA PRO A 137 1.25 -16.68 -6.34
C PRO A 137 0.19 -16.27 -7.37
N VAL A 138 -0.05 -14.95 -7.47
CA VAL A 138 -0.97 -14.37 -8.46
C VAL A 138 -0.21 -13.39 -9.34
N ASN A 139 -0.37 -13.51 -10.65
CA ASN A 139 0.36 -12.68 -11.60
C ASN A 139 -0.60 -11.90 -12.52
N PHE A 140 -0.71 -10.59 -12.26
CA PHE A 140 -1.42 -9.62 -13.09
C PHE A 140 -0.48 -8.75 -13.93
N TYR A 141 0.74 -9.22 -14.22
CA TYR A 141 1.70 -8.43 -14.99
C TYR A 141 1.10 -7.96 -16.32
N GLY A 142 1.13 -6.64 -16.57
CA GLY A 142 0.60 -6.05 -17.80
C GLY A 142 -0.91 -6.23 -18.00
N ALA A 143 -1.66 -6.65 -16.97
CA ALA A 143 -3.11 -6.75 -17.07
C ALA A 143 -3.77 -5.37 -17.19
N SER A 144 -4.88 -5.31 -17.94
CA SER A 144 -5.65 -4.08 -18.13
C SER A 144 -7.02 -4.18 -17.45
N PHE A 145 -7.22 -3.37 -16.42
CA PHE A 145 -8.51 -3.19 -15.76
C PHE A 145 -9.19 -1.94 -16.30
N ASN A 146 -10.12 -2.16 -17.22
CA ASN A 146 -10.79 -1.06 -17.92
C ASN A 146 -11.85 -0.35 -17.07
N SER A 147 -12.30 -1.03 -16.00
CA SER A 147 -13.24 -0.53 -15.02
C SER A 147 -12.74 -0.79 -13.61
N ALA A 148 -13.59 -0.66 -12.58
CA ALA A 148 -13.21 -0.87 -11.19
C ALA A 148 -12.70 -2.29 -10.94
N ALA A 149 -11.58 -2.41 -10.22
CA ALA A 149 -11.04 -3.68 -9.73
C ALA A 149 -11.14 -3.72 -8.20
N ILE A 150 -11.93 -4.65 -7.68
CA ILE A 150 -12.25 -4.72 -6.25
C ILE A 150 -11.57 -5.95 -5.66
N PHE A 151 -10.66 -5.72 -4.71
CA PHE A 151 -9.95 -6.77 -3.97
C PHE A 151 -10.20 -6.65 -2.46
N SER A 152 -11.19 -5.88 -2.05
CA SER A 152 -11.46 -5.59 -0.65
C SER A 152 -11.61 -6.88 0.18
N ASP A 153 -11.13 -6.84 1.42
CA ASP A 153 -11.16 -7.98 2.37
C ASP A 153 -10.39 -9.24 1.94
N SER A 154 -9.69 -9.21 0.82
CA SER A 154 -8.98 -10.37 0.29
C SER A 154 -7.63 -10.59 0.93
N THR A 155 -7.13 -11.82 0.84
CA THR A 155 -5.84 -12.25 1.37
C THR A 155 -4.98 -12.86 0.26
N PHE A 156 -3.79 -12.29 0.04
CA PHE A 156 -2.76 -12.86 -0.80
C PHE A 156 -1.71 -13.53 0.08
N SER A 157 -1.70 -14.87 0.11
CA SER A 157 -0.81 -15.66 0.98
C SER A 157 0.62 -15.74 0.44
N LYS A 158 0.79 -15.54 -0.86
CA LYS A 158 2.06 -15.56 -1.58
C LYS A 158 2.27 -14.23 -2.32
N GLU A 159 3.31 -14.18 -3.16
CA GLU A 159 3.66 -13.01 -3.96
C GLU A 159 2.52 -12.66 -4.93
N VAL A 160 2.28 -11.37 -5.10
CA VAL A 160 1.36 -10.88 -6.14
C VAL A 160 2.04 -9.82 -7.00
N ASN A 161 1.93 -9.99 -8.31
CA ASN A 161 2.58 -9.12 -9.27
C ASN A 161 1.55 -8.32 -10.07
N PHE A 162 1.45 -7.01 -9.81
CA PHE A 162 0.70 -6.03 -10.59
C PHE A 162 1.62 -5.12 -11.42
N ALA A 163 2.88 -5.55 -11.67
CA ALA A 163 3.79 -4.71 -12.44
C ALA A 163 3.23 -4.48 -13.84
N ASP A 164 3.35 -3.24 -14.31
CA ASP A 164 2.77 -2.74 -15.57
C ASP A 164 1.26 -2.93 -15.72
N ALA A 165 0.55 -3.35 -14.67
CA ALA A 165 -0.91 -3.40 -14.69
C ALA A 165 -1.51 -2.00 -14.82
N GLN A 166 -2.57 -1.89 -15.63
CA GLN A 166 -3.26 -0.64 -15.91
C GLN A 166 -4.61 -0.62 -15.21
N PHE A 167 -4.81 0.33 -14.33
CA PHE A 167 -6.10 0.59 -13.68
C PHE A 167 -6.67 1.89 -14.26
N ARG A 168 -7.61 1.79 -15.21
CA ARG A 168 -8.22 2.97 -15.84
C ARG A 168 -9.18 3.71 -14.92
N VAL A 169 -9.73 2.98 -13.95
CA VAL A 169 -10.58 3.51 -12.87
C VAL A 169 -9.88 3.16 -11.55
N ALA A 170 -10.57 3.28 -10.43
CA ALA A 170 -9.99 2.98 -9.12
C ALA A 170 -9.81 1.48 -8.87
N ALA A 171 -8.69 1.11 -8.25
CA ALA A 171 -8.48 -0.21 -7.66
C ALA A 171 -8.74 -0.15 -6.15
N LEU A 172 -9.59 -1.03 -5.64
CA LEU A 172 -9.99 -1.06 -4.23
C LEU A 172 -9.27 -2.20 -3.51
N PHE A 173 -8.36 -1.84 -2.61
CA PHE A 173 -7.60 -2.74 -1.76
C PHE A 173 -7.93 -2.52 -0.27
N ASP A 174 -9.18 -2.17 0.05
CA ASP A 174 -9.60 -1.95 1.42
C ASP A 174 -9.50 -3.24 2.23
N ARG A 175 -8.84 -3.17 3.40
CA ARG A 175 -8.67 -4.31 4.32
C ARG A 175 -8.00 -5.54 3.69
N VAL A 176 -7.29 -5.37 2.57
CA VAL A 176 -6.53 -6.45 1.93
C VAL A 176 -5.32 -6.82 2.79
N THR A 177 -5.02 -8.10 2.86
CA THR A 177 -3.81 -8.60 3.51
C THR A 177 -2.85 -9.17 2.48
N PHE A 178 -1.69 -8.54 2.34
CA PHE A 178 -0.56 -9.04 1.56
C PHE A 178 0.43 -9.73 2.51
N CYS A 179 0.50 -11.06 2.44
CA CYS A 179 1.39 -11.83 3.32
C CYS A 179 2.83 -11.88 2.82
N ARG A 180 3.06 -11.61 1.55
CA ARG A 180 4.38 -11.62 0.88
C ARG A 180 4.54 -10.36 0.05
N GLU A 181 5.54 -10.35 -0.83
CA GLU A 181 5.84 -9.24 -1.73
C GLU A 181 4.65 -8.90 -2.62
N VAL A 182 4.39 -7.60 -2.79
CA VAL A 182 3.48 -7.08 -3.80
C VAL A 182 4.19 -6.05 -4.66
N ASN A 183 4.09 -6.23 -5.97
CA ASN A 183 4.77 -5.40 -6.95
C ASN A 183 3.76 -4.62 -7.79
N PHE A 184 3.79 -3.29 -7.67
CA PHE A 184 3.05 -2.34 -8.50
C PHE A 184 3.98 -1.53 -9.41
N TYR A 185 5.20 -2.02 -9.68
CA TYR A 185 6.14 -1.33 -10.55
C TYR A 185 5.53 -0.99 -11.90
N ARG A 186 5.90 0.16 -12.47
CA ARG A 186 5.48 0.55 -13.80
C ARG A 186 6.64 1.14 -14.60
N GLN A 187 6.75 0.70 -15.84
CA GLN A 187 7.80 1.20 -16.74
C GLN A 187 7.38 2.54 -17.37
N GLN A 188 6.10 2.74 -17.65
CA GLN A 188 5.57 3.98 -18.26
C GLN A 188 4.82 4.81 -17.23
N THR A 189 5.10 6.13 -17.18
CA THR A 189 4.58 7.04 -16.12
C THR A 189 3.32 7.81 -16.52
N ASP A 190 2.68 7.48 -17.64
CA ASP A 190 1.65 8.32 -18.25
C ASP A 190 0.27 8.25 -17.59
N ASN A 191 0.00 7.26 -16.75
CA ASN A 191 -1.28 7.08 -16.09
C ASN A 191 -1.21 7.40 -14.60
N ASN A 192 -2.24 8.07 -14.10
CA ASN A 192 -2.44 8.28 -12.69
C ASN A 192 -2.96 6.99 -12.05
N PHE A 193 -2.18 6.44 -11.13
CA PHE A 193 -2.59 5.29 -10.34
C PHE A 193 -3.59 5.72 -9.27
N ALA A 194 -4.84 5.29 -9.40
CA ALA A 194 -5.88 5.53 -8.41
C ALA A 194 -6.16 4.23 -7.65
N ALA A 195 -5.75 4.17 -6.39
CA ALA A 195 -5.96 3.00 -5.55
C ALA A 195 -6.29 3.37 -4.11
N ILE A 196 -7.13 2.56 -3.48
CA ILE A 196 -7.57 2.77 -2.10
C ILE A 196 -7.08 1.61 -1.25
N PHE A 197 -6.22 1.92 -0.27
CA PHE A 197 -5.59 0.96 0.65
C PHE A 197 -6.02 1.17 2.11
N ARG A 198 -7.28 1.52 2.37
CA ARG A 198 -7.74 1.73 3.74
C ARG A 198 -7.63 0.44 4.55
N LYS A 199 -6.93 0.50 5.70
CA LYS A 199 -6.70 -0.66 6.59
C LYS A 199 -6.03 -1.86 5.89
N ALA A 200 -5.35 -1.64 4.78
CA ALA A 200 -4.55 -2.67 4.14
C ALA A 200 -3.36 -3.09 5.01
N ILE A 201 -2.96 -4.35 4.93
CA ILE A 201 -1.89 -4.94 5.73
C ILE A 201 -0.80 -5.48 4.82
N PHE A 202 0.41 -4.90 4.90
CA PHE A 202 1.61 -5.43 4.26
C PHE A 202 2.47 -6.10 5.32
N LYS A 203 2.56 -7.46 5.29
CA LYS A 203 3.20 -8.21 6.40
C LYS A 203 4.71 -8.26 6.34
N THR A 204 5.27 -8.46 5.15
CA THR A 204 6.71 -8.78 5.01
C THR A 204 7.54 -7.70 4.36
N MET A 205 7.04 -7.05 3.31
CA MET A 205 7.76 -6.05 2.53
C MET A 205 6.85 -4.89 2.17
N THR A 206 7.44 -3.71 2.04
CA THR A 206 6.76 -2.54 1.51
C THR A 206 6.47 -2.71 0.01
N PRO A 207 5.27 -2.37 -0.46
CA PRO A 207 4.93 -2.52 -1.88
C PRO A 207 5.83 -1.66 -2.77
N ARG A 208 6.21 -2.21 -3.92
CA ARG A 208 7.01 -1.51 -4.92
C ARG A 208 6.12 -0.70 -5.85
N PHE A 209 6.08 0.63 -5.67
CA PHE A 209 5.31 1.55 -6.50
C PHE A 209 6.15 2.33 -7.52
N HIS A 210 7.43 2.00 -7.69
CA HIS A 210 8.31 2.74 -8.59
C HIS A 210 7.71 2.84 -10.01
N GLY A 211 7.73 4.06 -10.58
CA GLY A 211 7.10 4.35 -11.87
C GLY A 211 5.60 4.67 -11.81
N GLN A 212 4.92 4.44 -10.68
CA GLN A 212 3.51 4.82 -10.52
C GLN A 212 3.38 6.30 -10.14
N LYS A 213 2.58 7.05 -10.85
CA LYS A 213 2.19 8.41 -10.45
C LYS A 213 0.87 8.34 -9.69
N PHE A 214 0.89 8.70 -8.40
CA PHE A 214 -0.32 8.63 -7.58
C PHE A 214 -1.34 9.69 -7.99
N HIS A 215 -2.57 9.27 -8.17
CA HIS A 215 -3.70 10.16 -8.34
C HIS A 215 -4.06 10.80 -6.99
N PRO A 216 -4.54 12.07 -6.95
CA PRO A 216 -4.99 12.69 -5.69
C PRO A 216 -6.04 11.89 -4.92
N GLY A 217 -6.80 11.00 -5.58
CA GLY A 217 -7.75 10.09 -4.96
C GLY A 217 -7.15 8.83 -4.33
N CYS A 218 -5.82 8.60 -4.41
CA CYS A 218 -5.20 7.50 -3.66
C CYS A 218 -5.40 7.69 -2.16
N MET A 219 -5.69 6.59 -1.44
CA MET A 219 -5.89 6.62 0.00
C MET A 219 -5.10 5.53 0.71
N PHE A 220 -4.29 5.94 1.71
CA PHE A 220 -3.50 5.04 2.55
C PHE A 220 -3.85 5.20 4.04
N GLN A 221 -5.15 5.19 4.36
CA GLN A 221 -5.61 5.40 5.73
C GLN A 221 -5.49 4.13 6.57
N CYS A 222 -4.89 4.25 7.77
CA CYS A 222 -4.74 3.14 8.72
C CYS A 222 -4.05 1.89 8.10
N VAL A 223 -3.12 2.08 7.18
CA VAL A 223 -2.34 1.00 6.60
C VAL A 223 -1.38 0.43 7.64
N THR A 224 -1.31 -0.89 7.72
CA THR A 224 -0.29 -1.59 8.51
C THR A 224 0.90 -1.91 7.62
N TRP A 225 2.01 -1.25 7.89
CA TRP A 225 3.27 -1.42 7.16
C TRP A 225 4.12 -2.56 7.76
N PRO A 226 5.01 -3.19 7.00
CA PRO A 226 5.85 -4.28 7.48
C PRO A 226 6.80 -3.81 8.60
N LYS A 227 7.28 -4.75 9.39
CA LYS A 227 8.30 -4.45 10.40
C LYS A 227 9.62 -4.17 9.71
N ILE A 228 10.33 -3.14 10.18
CA ILE A 228 11.67 -2.81 9.68
C ILE A 228 12.62 -3.96 10.00
N PRO A 229 13.39 -4.47 9.00
CA PRO A 229 14.40 -5.48 9.23
C PRO A 229 15.42 -5.01 10.27
N LYS A 230 15.80 -5.88 11.21
CA LYS A 230 16.79 -5.57 12.24
C LYS A 230 18.07 -6.34 12.00
N ARG A 231 19.20 -5.68 12.15
CA ARG A 231 20.54 -6.31 12.11
C ARG A 231 20.75 -7.17 13.35
N ASN A 232 20.92 -8.49 13.17
CA ASN A 232 21.03 -9.45 14.27
C ASN A 232 22.47 -9.85 14.60
N GLY A 233 23.48 -9.22 13.98
CA GLY A 233 24.92 -9.46 14.29
C GLY A 233 25.51 -10.77 13.76
N HIS A 234 24.78 -11.53 12.95
CA HIS A 234 25.31 -12.71 12.27
C HIS A 234 25.81 -12.36 10.86
N LYS A 235 27.11 -12.40 10.62
CA LYS A 235 27.76 -12.00 9.35
C LYS A 235 27.14 -12.60 8.09
N LYS A 236 26.69 -13.85 8.11
CA LYS A 236 26.09 -14.52 6.94
C LYS A 236 24.74 -13.96 6.50
N THR A 237 24.05 -13.24 7.37
CA THR A 237 22.74 -12.63 7.10
C THR A 237 22.83 -11.11 6.92
N GLU A 238 24.00 -10.51 7.17
CA GLU A 238 24.19 -9.06 7.12
C GLU A 238 24.01 -8.49 5.72
N ASP A 239 24.62 -9.09 4.69
CA ASP A 239 24.46 -8.63 3.31
C ASP A 239 23.01 -8.70 2.82
N THR A 240 22.30 -9.78 3.21
CA THR A 240 20.87 -9.95 2.86
C THR A 240 20.00 -8.91 3.55
N ILE A 241 20.30 -8.59 4.83
CA ILE A 241 19.56 -7.58 5.59
C ILE A 241 19.88 -6.17 5.05
N GLU A 242 21.12 -5.92 4.68
CA GLU A 242 21.55 -4.65 4.10
C GLU A 242 20.82 -4.37 2.79
N HIS A 243 20.79 -5.34 1.87
CA HIS A 243 20.00 -5.22 0.64
C HIS A 243 18.51 -5.01 0.91
N ALA A 244 17.93 -5.74 1.87
CA ALA A 244 16.53 -5.56 2.25
C ALA A 244 16.27 -4.16 2.83
N LEU A 245 17.18 -3.60 3.64
CA LEU A 245 17.05 -2.25 4.16
C LEU A 245 17.17 -1.18 3.07
N LEU A 246 18.08 -1.37 2.10
CA LEU A 246 18.23 -0.46 0.95
C LEU A 246 16.98 -0.47 0.06
N ASP A 247 16.41 -1.65 -0.21
CA ASP A 247 15.16 -1.79 -0.95
C ASP A 247 13.99 -1.09 -0.24
N GLU A 248 13.88 -1.29 1.07
CA GLU A 248 12.84 -0.63 1.89
C GLU A 248 13.01 0.89 1.89
N ILE A 249 14.24 1.41 2.01
CA ILE A 249 14.52 2.86 1.92
C ILE A 249 14.06 3.41 0.58
N ALA A 250 14.41 2.75 -0.53
CA ALA A 250 14.01 3.18 -1.86
C ALA A 250 12.48 3.20 -2.01
N CYS A 251 11.77 2.19 -1.48
CA CYS A 251 10.31 2.15 -1.48
C CYS A 251 9.72 3.32 -0.66
N TYR A 252 10.23 3.58 0.55
CA TYR A 252 9.74 4.68 1.39
C TYR A 252 10.01 6.06 0.77
N GLU A 253 11.19 6.29 0.19
CA GLU A 253 11.52 7.53 -0.53
C GLU A 253 10.53 7.77 -1.68
N TYR A 254 10.24 6.72 -2.45
CA TYR A 254 9.30 6.82 -3.57
C TYR A 254 7.90 7.17 -3.09
N ILE A 255 7.36 6.41 -2.13
CA ILE A 255 6.01 6.65 -1.59
C ILE A 255 5.93 8.05 -0.94
N ARG A 256 6.98 8.48 -0.22
CA ARG A 256 7.08 9.81 0.37
C ARG A 256 6.93 10.92 -0.67
N THR A 257 7.68 10.81 -1.77
CA THR A 257 7.63 11.78 -2.87
C THR A 257 6.25 11.83 -3.51
N GLN A 258 5.63 10.66 -3.75
CA GLN A 258 4.28 10.62 -4.28
C GLN A 258 3.25 11.18 -3.30
N ALA A 259 3.38 10.89 -2.00
CA ALA A 259 2.51 11.42 -0.95
C ALA A 259 2.57 12.96 -0.85
N GLU A 260 3.77 13.52 -1.05
CA GLU A 260 3.98 14.97 -1.11
C GLU A 260 3.27 15.59 -2.31
N ASN A 261 3.39 14.99 -3.49
CA ASN A 261 2.77 15.45 -4.72
C ASN A 261 1.23 15.48 -4.64
N ILE A 262 0.62 14.57 -3.88
CA ILE A 262 -0.85 14.50 -3.71
C ILE A 262 -1.34 15.12 -2.39
N GLY A 263 -0.46 15.75 -1.61
CA GLY A 263 -0.81 16.46 -0.38
C GLY A 263 -1.16 15.56 0.82
N GLN A 264 -0.77 14.26 0.81
CA GLN A 264 -1.03 13.36 1.93
C GLN A 264 0.05 13.47 3.02
N LEU A 265 -0.10 14.45 3.88
CA LEU A 265 0.88 14.82 4.89
C LEU A 265 1.16 13.69 5.90
N GLU A 266 0.15 12.96 6.33
CA GLU A 266 0.32 11.88 7.32
C GLU A 266 1.06 10.67 6.72
N LEU A 267 0.77 10.30 5.48
CA LEU A 267 1.52 9.28 4.76
C LEU A 267 2.98 9.69 4.58
N ARG A 268 3.22 10.94 4.16
CA ARG A 268 4.57 11.49 4.02
C ARG A 268 5.36 11.40 5.34
N LYS A 269 4.77 11.81 6.47
CA LYS A 269 5.41 11.73 7.80
C LYS A 269 5.75 10.29 8.18
N GLU A 270 4.82 9.36 7.95
CA GLU A 270 5.05 7.94 8.23
C GLU A 270 6.20 7.37 7.39
N MET A 271 6.28 7.72 6.10
CA MET A 271 7.37 7.27 5.22
C MET A 271 8.72 7.84 5.67
N ILE A 272 8.80 9.12 6.03
CA ILE A 272 10.02 9.75 6.58
C ILE A 272 10.48 8.99 7.84
N ARG A 273 9.55 8.70 8.75
CA ARG A 273 9.86 7.98 9.99
C ARG A 273 10.47 6.61 9.71
N ARG A 274 9.89 5.87 8.78
CA ARG A 274 10.34 4.53 8.38
C ARG A 274 11.68 4.55 7.65
N GLU A 275 11.84 5.47 6.72
CA GLU A 275 13.09 5.69 6.00
C GLU A 275 14.25 5.95 6.98
N LEU A 276 14.07 6.89 7.91
CA LEU A 276 15.10 7.24 8.90
C LEU A 276 15.38 6.08 9.87
N ALA A 277 14.37 5.29 10.22
CA ALA A 277 14.56 4.10 11.05
C ALA A 277 15.38 3.02 10.30
N CYS A 278 15.14 2.79 9.01
CA CYS A 278 15.96 1.90 8.18
C CYS A 278 17.41 2.40 8.06
N ARG A 279 17.61 3.70 7.83
CA ARG A 279 18.93 4.33 7.79
C ARG A 279 19.67 4.22 9.12
N ALA A 280 18.96 4.25 10.26
CA ALA A 280 19.55 4.04 11.58
C ALA A 280 19.98 2.57 11.80
N GLU A 281 19.27 1.60 11.22
CA GLU A 281 19.71 0.19 11.26
C GLU A 281 20.86 -0.10 10.28
N LEU A 282 20.93 0.61 9.15
CA LEU A 282 21.99 0.48 8.16
C LEU A 282 23.32 1.06 8.64
N ALA A 283 23.29 2.09 9.51
CA ALA A 283 24.50 2.71 10.03
C ALA A 283 25.39 1.69 10.76
N GLU A 284 26.71 1.83 10.59
CA GLU A 284 27.68 1.00 11.30
C GLU A 284 27.51 1.08 12.82
N PRO A 285 27.89 0.03 13.58
CA PRO A 285 27.80 0.01 15.04
C PRO A 285 28.78 1.03 15.65
N SER A 286 28.38 2.27 15.71
CA SER A 286 29.14 3.43 16.14
C SER A 286 28.29 4.33 17.04
N PHE A 287 28.91 5.34 17.64
CA PHE A 287 28.22 6.39 18.36
C PHE A 287 27.14 7.09 17.50
N GLU A 288 27.37 7.21 16.20
CA GLU A 288 26.40 7.76 15.25
C GLU A 288 25.10 6.92 15.20
N ARG A 289 25.21 5.59 15.18
CA ARG A 289 24.03 4.69 15.24
C ARG A 289 23.24 4.89 16.52
N LEU A 290 23.94 5.02 17.65
CA LEU A 290 23.32 5.31 18.94
C LEU A 290 22.57 6.64 18.91
N LEU A 291 23.20 7.70 18.38
CA LEU A 291 22.58 9.02 18.25
C LEU A 291 21.36 8.99 17.32
N ARG A 292 21.42 8.30 16.18
CA ARG A 292 20.27 8.16 15.26
C ARG A 292 19.10 7.44 15.92
N LYS A 293 19.37 6.38 16.70
CA LYS A 293 18.33 5.67 17.46
C LYS A 293 17.76 6.52 18.59
N ALA A 294 18.61 7.24 19.33
CA ALA A 294 18.18 8.16 20.37
C ALA A 294 17.33 9.30 19.80
N TYR A 295 17.71 9.87 18.65
CA TYR A 295 16.93 10.88 17.94
C TYR A 295 15.57 10.33 17.53
N GLY A 296 15.52 9.10 17.00
CA GLY A 296 14.25 8.43 16.67
C GLY A 296 13.36 8.24 17.91
N TRP A 297 13.94 7.86 19.03
CA TRP A 297 13.19 7.66 20.26
C TRP A 297 12.67 8.97 20.88
N ILE A 298 13.52 10.01 20.93
CA ILE A 298 13.18 11.32 21.56
C ILE A 298 12.27 12.14 20.66
N CYS A 299 12.58 12.26 19.36
CA CYS A 299 11.93 13.19 18.46
C CYS A 299 10.99 12.49 17.45
N ASP A 300 10.86 11.17 17.52
CA ASP A 300 10.14 10.39 16.50
C ASP A 300 10.62 10.75 15.09
N HIS A 301 11.94 10.80 14.91
CA HIS A 301 12.62 11.23 13.69
C HIS A 301 12.22 12.64 13.18
N GLY A 302 11.92 13.56 14.11
CA GLY A 302 11.54 14.95 13.80
C GLY A 302 10.06 15.13 13.45
N THR A 303 9.24 14.09 13.58
CA THR A 303 7.80 14.16 13.27
C THR A 303 6.95 14.57 14.48
N SER A 304 7.50 14.48 15.69
CA SER A 304 6.83 14.82 16.94
C SER A 304 7.51 16.02 17.64
N ILE A 305 6.74 17.04 18.00
CA ILE A 305 7.19 18.15 18.83
C ILE A 305 6.94 17.82 20.32
N VAL A 306 5.91 17.02 20.59
CA VAL A 306 5.45 16.74 21.95
C VAL A 306 6.47 15.90 22.74
N ARG A 307 7.08 14.88 22.13
CA ARG A 307 8.06 14.02 22.79
C ARG A 307 9.31 14.77 23.25
N PRO A 308 9.98 15.60 22.41
CA PRO A 308 11.08 16.44 22.86
C PRO A 308 10.68 17.41 23.97
N ALA A 309 9.50 18.02 23.87
CA ALA A 309 8.99 18.92 24.90
C ALA A 309 8.80 18.20 26.23
N LEU A 310 8.22 16.98 26.22
CA LEU A 310 8.11 16.16 27.44
C LEU A 310 9.48 15.74 27.98
N ALA A 311 10.43 15.36 27.12
CA ALA A 311 11.79 15.03 27.54
C ALA A 311 12.47 16.21 28.22
N LEU A 312 12.35 17.43 27.65
CA LEU A 312 12.86 18.65 28.27
C LEU A 312 12.19 18.94 29.62
N LEU A 313 10.88 18.76 29.73
CA LEU A 313 10.14 18.91 30.98
C LEU A 313 10.59 17.89 32.02
N CYS A 314 10.85 16.63 31.64
CA CYS A 314 11.39 15.60 32.55
C CYS A 314 12.80 15.97 33.03
N ILE A 315 13.68 16.43 32.14
CA ILE A 315 15.03 16.87 32.49
C ILE A 315 14.96 18.05 33.43
N TRP A 316 14.09 19.02 33.11
CA TRP A 316 13.88 20.18 33.97
C TRP A 316 13.34 19.79 35.37
N GLY A 317 12.33 18.92 35.42
CA GLY A 317 11.81 18.41 36.69
C GLY A 317 12.84 17.67 37.50
N PHE A 318 13.67 16.84 36.85
CA PHE A 318 14.76 16.14 37.52
C PHE A 318 15.84 17.10 38.07
N THR A 319 16.26 18.07 37.26
CA THR A 319 17.24 19.09 37.70
C THR A 319 16.67 19.95 38.84
N PHE A 320 15.41 20.31 38.77
CA PHE A 320 14.71 21.03 39.85
C PHE A 320 14.69 20.22 41.16
N LEU A 321 14.32 18.93 41.11
CA LEU A 321 14.26 18.08 42.27
C LEU A 321 15.66 17.85 42.89
N ALA A 322 16.65 17.60 42.03
CA ALA A 322 18.04 17.42 42.47
C ALA A 322 18.59 18.67 43.18
N TRP A 323 18.30 19.85 42.60
CA TRP A 323 18.77 21.09 43.16
C TRP A 323 18.01 21.48 44.44
N ARG A 324 16.69 21.22 44.47
CA ARG A 324 15.91 21.40 45.70
C ARG A 324 16.40 20.49 46.83
N GLY A 325 16.77 19.23 46.52
CA GLY A 325 17.36 18.33 47.52
C GLY A 325 18.68 18.83 48.06
N TRP A 326 19.52 19.43 47.21
CA TRP A 326 20.79 20.05 47.64
C TRP A 326 20.54 21.40 48.40
N ALA A 327 19.68 22.26 47.89
CA ALA A 327 19.32 23.55 48.48
C ALA A 327 18.58 23.42 49.83
N ALA A 328 17.92 22.31 50.08
CA ALA A 328 17.31 22.04 51.39
C ALA A 328 18.34 21.87 52.54
N GLN A 329 19.62 21.72 52.21
CA GLN A 329 20.73 21.68 53.17
C GLN A 329 21.23 23.11 53.49
N GLU A 330 20.91 24.12 52.68
CA GLU A 330 21.28 25.51 52.88
C GLU A 330 20.02 26.33 53.18
N ALA A 331 19.88 26.79 54.41
CA ALA A 331 18.66 27.43 54.94
C ALA A 331 18.27 28.78 54.30
N ALA A 332 19.00 29.26 53.28
CA ALA A 332 18.80 30.59 52.65
C ALA A 332 18.21 30.56 51.25
N VAL A 333 17.99 29.40 50.60
CA VAL A 333 17.53 29.32 49.20
C VAL A 333 16.05 28.99 49.12
N THR A 334 15.28 29.86 48.48
CA THR A 334 13.83 29.67 48.31
C THR A 334 13.50 28.76 47.13
N THR A 335 12.32 28.15 47.16
CA THR A 335 11.86 27.30 46.06
C THR A 335 11.77 28.07 44.75
N TRP A 336 11.54 29.39 44.82
CA TRP A 336 11.48 30.26 43.63
C TRP A 336 12.87 30.49 43.01
N ASP A 337 13.91 30.60 43.82
CA ASP A 337 15.29 30.73 43.32
C ASP A 337 15.72 29.49 42.57
N VAL A 338 15.35 28.30 43.06
CA VAL A 338 15.61 27.03 42.39
C VAL A 338 14.89 26.96 41.06
N LEU A 339 13.63 27.36 41.04
CA LEU A 339 12.80 27.30 39.85
C LEU A 339 13.28 28.25 38.75
N TYR A 340 13.68 29.44 39.15
CA TYR A 340 14.20 30.48 38.28
C TYR A 340 15.56 30.10 37.69
N HIS A 341 16.45 29.57 38.51
CA HIS A 341 17.80 29.19 38.13
C HIS A 341 17.80 27.96 37.18
N THR A 342 16.94 26.97 37.41
CA THR A 342 16.81 25.80 36.54
C THR A 342 16.07 26.15 35.26
N GLY A 343 15.03 26.96 35.33
CA GLY A 343 14.28 27.40 34.15
C GLY A 343 15.07 28.35 33.25
N GLY A 344 15.80 29.30 33.83
CA GLY A 344 16.61 30.27 33.07
C GLY A 344 17.80 29.63 32.33
N ARG A 345 18.35 28.51 32.83
CA ARG A 345 19.40 27.78 32.13
C ARG A 345 18.89 26.90 30.98
N MET A 346 17.62 26.48 31.03
CA MET A 346 17.01 25.70 29.96
C MET A 346 16.49 26.56 28.81
N LEU A 347 16.15 27.83 29.06
CA LEU A 347 15.63 28.74 28.04
C LEU A 347 16.59 29.90 27.87
N PRO A 348 17.73 29.75 27.19
CA PRO A 348 18.77 30.78 27.05
C PRO A 348 18.28 32.05 26.32
N PHE A 349 17.10 32.01 25.73
CA PHE A 349 16.48 33.16 25.03
C PHE A 349 15.52 33.97 25.90
N VAL A 350 15.24 33.59 27.14
CA VAL A 350 14.30 34.27 28.03
C VAL A 350 15.07 35.01 29.15
N GLY A 351 15.94 35.90 28.77
CA GLY A 351 16.47 36.98 29.63
C GLY A 351 16.98 36.63 31.07
N GLY A 352 17.18 35.37 31.39
CA GLY A 352 17.51 34.90 32.73
C GLY A 352 18.94 35.21 33.19
N HIS A 353 19.82 35.68 32.30
CA HIS A 353 21.22 35.95 32.65
C HIS A 353 21.39 37.17 33.59
N ALA A 354 20.58 38.17 33.44
CA ALA A 354 20.74 39.41 34.21
C ALA A 354 20.36 39.27 35.71
N TYR A 355 19.45 38.34 36.03
CA TYR A 355 18.97 38.18 37.42
C TYR A 355 19.90 37.31 38.28
N VAL A 356 20.64 36.38 37.67
CA VAL A 356 21.55 35.45 38.37
C VAL A 356 22.81 36.19 38.87
N GLU A 357 23.33 37.16 38.12
CA GLU A 357 24.50 37.91 38.53
C GLU A 357 24.23 38.83 39.75
N GLU A 358 23.00 39.43 39.84
CA GLU A 358 22.68 40.36 40.90
C GLU A 358 22.43 39.70 42.26
N HIS A 359 21.97 38.46 42.29
CA HIS A 359 21.71 37.67 43.51
C HIS A 359 22.94 36.91 44.01
N THR A 360 23.83 36.43 43.14
CA THR A 360 25.07 35.77 43.51
C THR A 360 26.10 36.75 44.09
N LEU A 361 26.09 38.00 43.65
CA LEU A 361 26.93 39.08 44.20
C LEU A 361 26.47 39.60 45.57
N LYS A 362 25.20 39.35 45.98
CA LYS A 362 24.70 39.70 47.32
C LYS A 362 24.85 38.60 48.35
N ALA A 363 25.21 37.38 47.94
CA ALA A 363 25.41 36.23 48.82
C ALA A 363 26.89 35.87 49.05
N LEU A 364 27.82 36.61 48.41
CA LEU A 364 29.27 36.64 48.69
C LEU A 364 29.59 37.96 49.46
#